data_921c03d0d8d2ac454345141d728f3e2c
#
_entry.id   921c03d0d8d2ac454345141d728f3e2c
#
_cell.length_a   1.000
_cell.length_b   1.000
_cell.length_c   1.000
_cell.angle_alpha   90.00
_cell.angle_beta   90.00
_cell.angle_gamma   90.00
#
_symmetry.space_group_name_H-M   'P 1'
#
loop_
_entity.id
_entity.type
_entity.pdbx_description
1 polymer ?
#
loop_
_entity_poly.entity_id
_entity_poly.type
_entity_poly.pdbx_seq_one_letter_code
_entity_poly.pdbx_strand_id
1 'polypeptide(L)'
;KQEPDTEIAFMPARVVLQDFTGVPCVVDLAAMRDAVVKFGGSASNINPLIPSELVIDHSVQVDSFGKASSLDENGQIEFARNGERYSFLRWGQKAFNNFKVVPPNTGIVHQVNLENLARVVMERDIDGTLYAFPDSVFGTDSHTTMINGIGVLGWGVGGIEAEAAMLGQPSSMLIPQVVGFKLTGKLPEGATATDLVLTVT
;
A
#
# COMPACT_ATOMS: atom_id res chain seq x y z
N LYS A 1 -3.77 31.53 10.58
CA LYS A 1 -3.93 30.22 9.89
C LYS A 1 -4.32 30.54 8.46
N GLN A 2 -3.50 30.17 7.49
CA GLN A 2 -3.88 30.22 6.09
C GLN A 2 -4.67 28.93 5.81
N GLU A 3 -5.91 29.06 5.37
CA GLU A 3 -6.67 27.90 4.91
C GLU A 3 -6.08 27.46 3.56
N PRO A 4 -5.93 26.16 3.32
CA PRO A 4 -5.43 25.68 2.05
C PRO A 4 -6.49 25.93 0.97
N ASP A 5 -6.14 26.80 0.03
CA ASP A 5 -6.97 27.19 -1.11
C ASP A 5 -6.33 26.81 -2.46
N THR A 6 -5.12 26.27 -2.40
CA THR A 6 -4.34 25.92 -3.59
C THR A 6 -4.50 24.43 -3.91
N GLU A 7 -5.00 24.15 -5.09
CA GLU A 7 -5.11 22.80 -5.65
C GLU A 7 -3.79 22.38 -6.28
N ILE A 8 -3.39 21.15 -6.06
CA ILE A 8 -2.20 20.53 -6.64
C ILE A 8 -2.55 19.21 -7.32
N ALA A 9 -1.79 18.86 -8.35
CA ALA A 9 -1.78 17.52 -8.93
C ALA A 9 -0.68 16.71 -8.22
N PHE A 10 -1.08 15.84 -7.30
CA PHE A 10 -0.16 15.07 -6.48
C PHE A 10 0.03 13.65 -7.03
N MET A 11 1.30 13.23 -7.16
CA MET A 11 1.67 11.87 -7.52
C MET A 11 2.43 11.25 -6.34
N PRO A 12 1.96 10.12 -5.77
CA PRO A 12 2.70 9.44 -4.72
C PRO A 12 3.97 8.78 -5.27
N ALA A 13 4.97 8.60 -4.41
CA ALA A 13 6.19 7.91 -4.76
C ALA A 13 5.98 6.42 -5.00
N ARG A 14 5.00 5.82 -4.30
CA ARG A 14 4.62 4.40 -4.41
C ARG A 14 3.19 4.16 -3.95
N VAL A 15 2.71 2.95 -4.24
CA VAL A 15 1.39 2.45 -3.82
C VAL A 15 1.56 1.23 -2.94
N VAL A 16 0.80 1.15 -1.85
CA VAL A 16 0.69 -0.03 -1.00
C VAL A 16 -0.76 -0.52 -1.03
N LEU A 17 -0.92 -1.79 -1.36
CA LEU A 17 -2.21 -2.44 -1.52
C LEU A 17 -2.37 -3.51 -0.44
N GLN A 18 -3.55 -3.61 0.15
CA GLN A 18 -3.96 -4.82 0.84
C GLN A 18 -4.67 -5.77 -0.13
N ASP A 19 -4.82 -7.04 0.19
CA ASP A 19 -5.21 -8.05 -0.78
C ASP A 19 -6.68 -7.98 -1.24
N PHE A 20 -7.61 -7.45 -0.46
CA PHE A 20 -9.01 -7.32 -0.91
C PHE A 20 -9.21 -6.26 -1.99
N THR A 21 -8.48 -5.17 -1.92
CA THR A 21 -8.55 -4.08 -2.91
C THR A 21 -7.45 -4.19 -3.96
N GLY A 22 -6.31 -4.75 -3.62
CA GLY A 22 -5.16 -4.85 -4.51
C GLY A 22 -5.29 -5.95 -5.55
N VAL A 23 -5.91 -7.09 -5.23
CA VAL A 23 -6.13 -8.16 -6.21
C VAL A 23 -6.99 -7.67 -7.38
N PRO A 24 -8.12 -6.97 -7.19
CA PRO A 24 -8.87 -6.35 -8.28
C PRO A 24 -8.01 -5.43 -9.16
N CYS A 25 -7.18 -4.57 -8.58
CA CYS A 25 -6.27 -3.70 -9.36
C CYS A 25 -5.34 -4.51 -10.26
N VAL A 26 -4.79 -5.63 -9.78
CA VAL A 26 -3.93 -6.50 -10.59
C VAL A 26 -4.72 -7.21 -11.69
N VAL A 27 -5.98 -7.59 -11.42
CA VAL A 27 -6.90 -8.15 -12.44
C VAL A 27 -7.16 -7.14 -13.55
N ASP A 28 -7.40 -5.88 -13.20
CA ASP A 28 -7.63 -4.82 -14.18
C ASP A 28 -6.38 -4.58 -15.06
N LEU A 29 -5.19 -4.54 -14.47
CA LEU A 29 -3.93 -4.48 -15.23
C LEU A 29 -3.76 -5.68 -16.17
N ALA A 30 -4.15 -6.88 -15.75
CA ALA A 30 -4.12 -8.06 -16.60
C ALA A 30 -5.12 -7.96 -17.75
N ALA A 31 -6.34 -7.48 -17.48
CA ALA A 31 -7.36 -7.24 -18.51
C ALA A 31 -6.93 -6.15 -19.51
N MET A 32 -6.24 -5.10 -19.06
CA MET A 32 -5.64 -4.09 -19.93
C MET A 32 -4.58 -4.69 -20.86
N ARG A 33 -3.76 -5.62 -20.37
CA ARG A 33 -2.80 -6.36 -21.23
C ARG A 33 -3.49 -7.13 -22.33
N ASP A 34 -4.57 -7.84 -22.01
CA ASP A 34 -5.36 -8.58 -22.99
C ASP A 34 -5.98 -7.64 -24.03
N ALA A 35 -6.49 -6.49 -23.59
CA ALA A 35 -7.06 -5.49 -24.50
C ALA A 35 -6.00 -4.91 -25.44
N VAL A 36 -4.83 -4.54 -24.93
CA VAL A 36 -3.72 -4.02 -25.75
C VAL A 36 -3.27 -5.03 -26.79
N VAL A 37 -3.18 -6.32 -26.44
CA VAL A 37 -2.84 -7.38 -27.41
C VAL A 37 -3.91 -7.51 -28.48
N LYS A 38 -5.19 -7.46 -28.14
CA LYS A 38 -6.30 -7.48 -29.12
C LYS A 38 -6.24 -6.31 -30.11
N PHE A 39 -5.72 -5.17 -29.69
CA PHE A 39 -5.50 -3.99 -30.54
C PHE A 39 -4.14 -4.01 -31.27
N GLY A 40 -3.39 -5.10 -31.20
CA GLY A 40 -2.10 -5.27 -31.92
C GLY A 40 -0.89 -4.66 -31.19
N GLY A 41 -1.04 -4.25 -29.94
CA GLY A 41 0.05 -3.75 -29.10
C GLY A 41 0.75 -4.85 -28.31
N SER A 42 1.75 -4.48 -27.50
CA SER A 42 2.47 -5.40 -26.64
C SER A 42 1.94 -5.36 -25.20
N ALA A 43 1.68 -6.53 -24.61
CA ALA A 43 1.29 -6.65 -23.20
C ALA A 43 2.31 -6.00 -22.26
N SER A 44 3.58 -5.97 -22.61
CA SER A 44 4.65 -5.34 -21.84
C SER A 44 4.52 -3.83 -21.67
N ASN A 45 3.65 -3.18 -22.44
CA ASN A 45 3.38 -1.74 -22.32
C ASN A 45 2.53 -1.41 -21.09
N ILE A 46 1.82 -2.41 -20.53
CA ILE A 46 1.00 -2.21 -19.33
C ILE A 46 1.77 -2.70 -18.11
N ASN A 47 2.18 -1.76 -17.28
CA ASN A 47 2.89 -1.97 -16.01
C ASN A 47 2.54 -0.85 -15.04
N PRO A 48 2.63 -1.06 -13.72
CA PRO A 48 2.70 0.03 -12.78
C PRO A 48 3.88 0.95 -13.10
N LEU A 49 3.63 2.25 -13.20
CA LEU A 49 4.66 3.26 -13.50
C LEU A 49 5.44 3.67 -12.24
N ILE A 50 4.90 3.37 -11.08
CA ILE A 50 5.53 3.59 -9.77
C ILE A 50 5.58 2.27 -8.99
N PRO A 51 6.50 2.11 -8.04
CA PRO A 51 6.56 0.94 -7.19
C PRO A 51 5.21 0.66 -6.52
N SER A 52 4.74 -0.57 -6.66
CA SER A 52 3.45 -1.01 -6.12
C SER A 52 3.65 -2.32 -5.37
N GLU A 53 3.24 -2.35 -4.12
CA GLU A 53 3.49 -3.45 -3.20
C GLU A 53 2.16 -3.93 -2.62
N LEU A 54 1.84 -5.21 -2.81
CA LEU A 54 0.62 -5.83 -2.30
C LEU A 54 0.97 -6.74 -1.13
N VAL A 55 0.30 -6.50 0.01
CA VAL A 55 0.45 -7.33 1.21
C VAL A 55 -0.75 -8.24 1.34
N ILE A 56 -0.49 -9.54 1.48
CA ILE A 56 -1.54 -10.55 1.72
C ILE A 56 -1.73 -10.68 3.24
N ASP A 57 -2.77 -10.03 3.76
CA ASP A 57 -3.02 -9.98 5.20
C ASP A 57 -4.51 -10.03 5.58
N HIS A 58 -5.36 -9.26 4.94
CA HIS A 58 -6.77 -9.11 5.32
C HIS A 58 -7.61 -10.36 5.05
N SER A 59 -7.23 -11.19 4.10
CA SER A 59 -7.93 -12.43 3.78
C SER A 59 -7.51 -13.61 4.64
N VAL A 60 -6.43 -13.47 5.40
CA VAL A 60 -5.90 -14.54 6.24
C VAL A 60 -6.80 -14.75 7.46
N GLN A 61 -7.21 -16.00 7.69
CA GLN A 61 -8.11 -16.37 8.78
C GLN A 61 -7.44 -17.33 9.75
N VAL A 62 -7.85 -17.27 11.01
CA VAL A 62 -7.43 -18.22 12.05
C VAL A 62 -8.52 -19.29 12.21
N ASP A 63 -8.33 -20.44 11.60
CA ASP A 63 -9.26 -21.58 11.68
C ASP A 63 -8.89 -22.52 12.85
N SER A 64 -7.61 -22.65 13.16
CA SER A 64 -7.09 -23.47 14.28
C SER A 64 -6.38 -22.57 15.29
N PHE A 65 -6.61 -22.81 16.58
CA PHE A 65 -6.02 -22.02 17.67
C PHE A 65 -5.76 -22.89 18.92
N GLY A 66 -4.97 -22.33 19.84
CA GLY A 66 -4.71 -22.93 21.15
C GLY A 66 -3.82 -24.17 21.16
N LYS A 67 -3.12 -24.49 20.07
CA LYS A 67 -2.17 -25.61 19.94
C LYS A 67 -0.87 -25.13 19.29
N ALA A 68 0.22 -25.87 19.55
CA ALA A 68 1.51 -25.59 18.93
C ALA A 68 1.48 -25.76 17.40
N SER A 69 0.64 -26.65 16.87
CA SER A 69 0.47 -26.90 15.44
C SER A 69 -0.42 -25.90 14.70
N SER A 70 -1.09 -24.98 15.43
CA SER A 70 -2.09 -24.10 14.83
C SER A 70 -1.54 -23.21 13.72
N LEU A 71 -0.30 -22.75 13.83
CA LEU A 71 0.33 -21.93 12.80
C LEU A 71 0.46 -22.69 11.48
N ASP A 72 0.97 -23.92 11.53
CA ASP A 72 1.15 -24.75 10.33
C ASP A 72 -0.20 -25.18 9.75
N GLU A 73 -1.16 -25.53 10.59
CA GLU A 73 -2.53 -25.90 10.17
C GLU A 73 -3.20 -24.74 9.44
N ASN A 74 -3.15 -23.52 10.01
CA ASN A 74 -3.72 -22.33 9.38
C ASN A 74 -3.04 -22.02 8.04
N GLY A 75 -1.71 -22.15 7.96
CA GLY A 75 -0.96 -21.97 6.73
C GLY A 75 -1.41 -22.94 5.63
N GLN A 76 -1.59 -24.22 5.95
CA GLN A 76 -2.08 -25.23 4.99
C GLN A 76 -3.50 -24.92 4.53
N ILE A 77 -4.40 -24.55 5.43
CA ILE A 77 -5.79 -24.19 5.11
C ILE A 77 -5.81 -22.94 4.22
N GLU A 78 -5.00 -21.93 4.54
CA GLU A 78 -4.91 -20.68 3.78
C GLU A 78 -4.47 -20.94 2.34
N PHE A 79 -3.41 -21.70 2.13
CA PHE A 79 -2.95 -22.07 0.77
C PHE A 79 -3.93 -22.95 0.01
N ALA A 80 -4.64 -23.87 0.68
CA ALA A 80 -5.68 -24.68 0.06
C ALA A 80 -6.88 -23.81 -0.37
N ARG A 81 -7.28 -22.84 0.47
CA ARG A 81 -8.42 -21.95 0.23
C ARG A 81 -8.15 -20.94 -0.88
N ASN A 82 -6.97 -20.36 -0.91
CA ASN A 82 -6.61 -19.19 -1.74
C ASN A 82 -5.53 -19.50 -2.78
N GLY A 83 -5.25 -20.76 -3.08
CA GLY A 83 -4.16 -21.18 -3.97
C GLY A 83 -4.25 -20.60 -5.39
N GLU A 84 -5.46 -20.46 -5.95
CA GLU A 84 -5.69 -19.86 -7.26
C GLU A 84 -5.27 -18.36 -7.25
N ARG A 85 -5.73 -17.62 -6.26
CA ARG A 85 -5.36 -16.20 -6.09
C ARG A 85 -3.87 -16.02 -5.91
N TYR A 86 -3.22 -16.88 -5.13
CA TYR A 86 -1.78 -16.81 -4.92
C TYR A 86 -0.99 -17.15 -6.18
N SER A 87 -1.47 -18.08 -6.96
CA SER A 87 -0.89 -18.40 -8.28
C SER A 87 -0.97 -17.20 -9.22
N PHE A 88 -2.12 -16.51 -9.22
CA PHE A 88 -2.33 -15.29 -10.00
C PHE A 88 -1.39 -14.16 -9.54
N LEU A 89 -1.29 -13.90 -8.25
CA LEU A 89 -0.40 -12.87 -7.71
C LEU A 89 1.07 -13.18 -7.98
N ARG A 90 1.47 -14.45 -7.90
CA ARG A 90 2.83 -14.88 -8.27
C ARG A 90 3.12 -14.69 -9.74
N TRP A 91 2.13 -14.92 -10.60
CA TRP A 91 2.23 -14.56 -12.02
C TRP A 91 2.39 -13.05 -12.19
N GLY A 92 1.55 -12.25 -11.54
CA GLY A 92 1.60 -10.78 -11.60
C GLY A 92 2.96 -10.22 -11.22
N GLN A 93 3.56 -10.73 -10.13
CA GLN A 93 4.90 -10.32 -9.69
C GLN A 93 6.01 -10.61 -10.73
N LYS A 94 5.81 -11.61 -11.58
CA LYS A 94 6.76 -11.94 -12.66
C LYS A 94 6.44 -11.19 -13.96
N ALA A 95 5.16 -10.92 -14.20
CA ALA A 95 4.68 -10.34 -15.43
C ALA A 95 4.79 -8.80 -15.43
N PHE A 96 4.58 -8.16 -14.29
CA PHE A 96 4.61 -6.70 -14.17
C PHE A 96 5.95 -6.23 -13.61
N ASN A 97 6.47 -5.16 -14.19
CA ASN A 97 7.54 -4.37 -13.60
C ASN A 97 6.97 -3.54 -12.43
N ASN A 98 7.80 -3.18 -11.46
CA ASN A 98 7.43 -2.37 -10.31
C ASN A 98 6.32 -2.97 -9.42
N PHE A 99 6.02 -4.24 -9.53
CA PHE A 99 5.02 -4.91 -8.70
C PHE A 99 5.67 -6.00 -7.83
N LYS A 100 5.37 -5.95 -6.53
CA LYS A 100 5.84 -6.92 -5.54
C LYS A 100 4.69 -7.40 -4.67
N VAL A 101 4.80 -8.63 -4.19
CA VAL A 101 3.83 -9.24 -3.28
C VAL A 101 4.53 -9.67 -2.01
N VAL A 102 4.01 -9.25 -0.87
CA VAL A 102 4.38 -9.75 0.46
C VAL A 102 3.47 -10.93 0.76
N PRO A 103 4.04 -12.12 0.98
CA PRO A 103 3.25 -13.35 1.17
C PRO A 103 2.46 -13.34 2.48
N PRO A 104 1.48 -14.24 2.64
CA PRO A 104 0.75 -14.39 3.90
C PRO A 104 1.69 -14.77 5.05
N ASN A 105 1.25 -14.58 6.28
CA ASN A 105 2.01 -14.81 7.52
C ASN A 105 3.25 -13.91 7.69
N THR A 106 3.30 -12.77 7.00
CA THR A 106 4.42 -11.81 7.07
C THR A 106 4.06 -10.53 7.82
N GLY A 107 2.93 -10.51 8.49
CA GLY A 107 2.41 -9.38 9.26
C GLY A 107 1.41 -8.53 8.49
N ILE A 108 0.61 -7.79 9.25
CA ILE A 108 -0.43 -6.91 8.71
C ILE A 108 0.17 -5.66 8.05
N VAL A 109 -0.46 -5.17 7.00
CA VAL A 109 0.04 -4.03 6.20
C VAL A 109 0.20 -2.76 7.04
N HIS A 110 -0.75 -2.47 7.93
CA HIS A 110 -0.78 -1.19 8.67
C HIS A 110 0.22 -1.07 9.80
N GLN A 111 0.77 -2.15 10.30
CA GLN A 111 1.65 -2.16 11.47
C GLN A 111 3.07 -2.54 11.10
N VAL A 112 3.26 -3.73 10.57
CA VAL A 112 4.58 -4.27 10.27
C VAL A 112 5.06 -3.84 8.88
N ASN A 113 4.21 -4.00 7.87
CA ASN A 113 4.64 -3.84 6.50
C ASN A 113 4.71 -2.39 6.03
N LEU A 114 3.89 -1.47 6.54
CA LEU A 114 4.04 -0.04 6.24
C LEU A 114 5.44 0.46 6.60
N GLU A 115 5.90 0.15 7.79
CA GLU A 115 7.22 0.54 8.29
C GLU A 115 8.35 -0.20 7.53
N ASN A 116 8.19 -1.51 7.33
CA ASN A 116 9.19 -2.35 6.68
C ASN A 116 9.40 -2.01 5.19
N LEU A 117 8.33 -1.63 4.49
CA LEU A 117 8.36 -1.24 3.09
C LEU A 117 8.75 0.23 2.87
N ALA A 118 8.73 1.04 3.93
CA ALA A 118 9.06 2.45 3.85
C ALA A 118 10.55 2.66 3.53
N ARG A 119 10.81 3.55 2.60
CA ARG A 119 12.18 3.88 2.17
C ARG A 119 12.64 5.22 2.70
N VAL A 120 11.72 6.05 3.18
CA VAL A 120 11.89 7.43 3.67
C VAL A 120 12.45 8.37 2.58
N VAL A 121 13.48 7.94 1.87
CA VAL A 121 14.03 8.61 0.69
C VAL A 121 13.97 7.63 -0.49
N MET A 122 13.40 8.08 -1.57
CA MET A 122 13.30 7.38 -2.85
C MET A 122 14.31 7.93 -3.84
N GLU A 123 14.71 7.08 -4.78
CA GLU A 123 15.58 7.46 -5.88
C GLU A 123 14.92 7.11 -7.21
N ARG A 124 15.12 7.97 -8.21
CA ARG A 124 14.67 7.72 -9.59
C ARG A 124 15.67 8.30 -10.57
N ASP A 125 16.04 7.51 -11.56
CA ASP A 125 16.76 8.02 -12.73
C ASP A 125 15.76 8.69 -13.69
N ILE A 126 16.05 9.93 -14.04
CA ILE A 126 15.29 10.68 -15.05
C ILE A 126 16.33 11.20 -16.06
N ASP A 127 16.28 10.68 -17.25
CA ASP A 127 17.15 11.04 -18.37
C ASP A 127 18.66 10.96 -18.03
N GLY A 128 19.05 9.92 -17.27
CA GLY A 128 20.43 9.68 -16.84
C GLY A 128 20.88 10.50 -15.63
N THR A 129 19.96 11.23 -15.00
CA THR A 129 20.22 11.97 -13.76
C THR A 129 19.48 11.30 -12.60
N LEU A 130 20.21 10.92 -11.57
CA LEU A 130 19.63 10.34 -10.35
C LEU A 130 19.06 11.44 -9.46
N TYR A 131 17.75 11.37 -9.22
CA TYR A 131 17.04 12.27 -8.32
C TYR A 131 16.72 11.55 -7.01
N ALA A 132 16.99 12.18 -5.88
CA ALA A 132 16.50 11.77 -4.57
C ALA A 132 15.30 12.63 -4.16
N PHE A 133 14.24 11.97 -3.65
CA PHE A 133 13.01 12.66 -3.23
C PHE A 133 12.38 11.94 -2.03
N PRO A 134 11.53 12.64 -1.25
CA PRO A 134 10.86 12.03 -0.12
C PRO A 134 9.93 10.90 -0.53
N ASP A 135 9.86 9.83 0.27
CA ASP A 135 8.84 8.79 0.15
C ASP A 135 7.46 9.37 0.44
N SER A 136 6.47 8.92 -0.32
CA SER A 136 5.06 9.22 -0.09
C SER A 136 4.22 8.05 -0.61
N VAL A 137 3.13 7.73 0.09
CA VAL A 137 2.38 6.49 -0.12
C VAL A 137 0.91 6.76 -0.33
N PHE A 138 0.35 6.24 -1.42
CA PHE A 138 -1.07 5.92 -1.49
C PHE A 138 -1.27 4.47 -1.05
N GLY A 139 -2.15 4.25 -0.08
CA GLY A 139 -2.50 2.92 0.37
C GLY A 139 -4.00 2.68 0.31
N THR A 140 -4.39 1.46 -0.04
CA THR A 140 -5.81 1.09 -0.13
C THR A 140 -6.43 0.76 1.23
N ASP A 141 -5.94 1.41 2.26
CA ASP A 141 -6.42 1.25 3.62
C ASP A 141 -6.41 2.59 4.38
N SER A 142 -7.41 2.80 5.24
CA SER A 142 -7.53 4.02 6.06
C SER A 142 -6.35 4.22 7.04
N HIS A 143 -5.66 3.13 7.42
CA HIS A 143 -4.50 3.17 8.32
C HIS A 143 -3.19 3.52 7.62
N THR A 144 -3.19 3.74 6.31
CA THR A 144 -2.00 4.16 5.55
C THR A 144 -1.37 5.43 6.13
N THR A 145 -2.17 6.32 6.71
CA THR A 145 -1.71 7.54 7.38
C THR A 145 -0.81 7.28 8.60
N MET A 146 -0.80 6.07 9.17
CA MET A 146 0.07 5.71 10.30
C MET A 146 1.56 5.78 9.95
N ILE A 147 1.90 5.67 8.66
CA ILE A 147 3.30 5.80 8.19
C ILE A 147 3.90 7.20 8.49
N ASN A 148 3.05 8.16 8.79
CA ASN A 148 3.48 9.49 9.22
C ASN A 148 4.30 9.46 10.53
N GLY A 149 4.15 8.41 11.33
CA GLY A 149 4.97 8.19 12.54
C GLY A 149 6.48 8.10 12.27
N ILE A 150 6.89 7.74 11.07
CA ILE A 150 8.30 7.70 10.62
C ILE A 150 8.62 8.83 9.62
N GLY A 151 7.76 9.83 9.52
CA GLY A 151 7.98 11.02 8.68
C GLY A 151 7.66 10.83 7.20
N VAL A 152 6.96 9.77 6.82
CA VAL A 152 6.49 9.53 5.44
C VAL A 152 5.06 10.02 5.30
N LEU A 153 4.77 10.74 4.21
CA LEU A 153 3.42 11.19 3.91
C LEU A 153 2.61 10.06 3.31
N GLY A 154 1.49 9.69 3.94
CA GLY A 154 0.61 8.62 3.50
C GLY A 154 -0.84 9.04 3.43
N TRP A 155 -1.55 8.59 2.39
CA TRP A 155 -2.98 8.74 2.19
C TRP A 155 -3.68 7.39 2.04
N GLY A 156 -4.79 7.22 2.74
CA GLY A 156 -5.75 6.17 2.46
C GLY A 156 -6.62 6.57 1.26
N VAL A 157 -6.62 5.74 0.23
CA VAL A 157 -7.36 5.94 -1.02
C VAL A 157 -8.18 4.71 -1.36
N GLY A 158 -9.16 4.84 -2.25
CA GLY A 158 -9.86 3.70 -2.81
C GLY A 158 -9.02 2.93 -3.83
N GLY A 159 -9.48 1.73 -4.23
CA GLY A 159 -8.78 0.90 -5.21
C GLY A 159 -8.62 1.60 -6.56
N ILE A 160 -9.62 2.33 -7.01
CA ILE A 160 -9.62 3.06 -8.29
C ILE A 160 -8.58 4.19 -8.28
N GLU A 161 -8.48 4.95 -7.19
CA GLU A 161 -7.47 6.01 -7.08
C GLU A 161 -6.05 5.43 -7.01
N ALA A 162 -5.89 4.30 -6.31
CA ALA A 162 -4.61 3.60 -6.27
C ALA A 162 -4.20 3.12 -7.68
N GLU A 163 -5.13 2.52 -8.43
CA GLU A 163 -4.91 2.08 -9.80
C GLU A 163 -4.57 3.26 -10.73
N ALA A 164 -5.30 4.37 -10.63
CA ALA A 164 -5.00 5.58 -11.38
C ALA A 164 -3.57 6.07 -11.13
N ALA A 165 -3.13 6.08 -9.86
CA ALA A 165 -1.76 6.43 -9.50
C ALA A 165 -0.74 5.42 -10.07
N MET A 166 -1.04 4.12 -10.02
CA MET A 166 -0.19 3.09 -10.64
C MET A 166 -0.03 3.30 -12.16
N LEU A 167 -1.06 3.83 -12.81
CA LEU A 167 -1.06 4.16 -14.25
C LEU A 167 -0.53 5.57 -14.56
N GLY A 168 -0.03 6.28 -13.57
CA GLY A 168 0.61 7.59 -13.75
C GLY A 168 -0.35 8.78 -13.76
N GLN A 169 -1.59 8.60 -13.30
CA GLN A 169 -2.53 9.71 -13.15
C GLN A 169 -2.34 10.39 -11.79
N PRO A 170 -2.07 11.69 -11.75
CA PRO A 170 -2.00 12.41 -10.49
C PRO A 170 -3.38 12.58 -9.88
N SER A 171 -3.43 12.61 -8.56
CA SER A 171 -4.64 12.93 -7.80
C SER A 171 -4.71 14.42 -7.55
N SER A 172 -5.86 15.03 -7.89
CA SER A 172 -6.12 16.43 -7.57
C SER A 172 -6.51 16.56 -6.10
N MET A 173 -5.82 17.42 -5.36
CA MET A 173 -6.12 17.67 -3.95
C MET A 173 -5.70 19.09 -3.54
N LEU A 174 -6.33 19.59 -2.48
CA LEU A 174 -5.84 20.80 -1.83
C LEU A 174 -4.55 20.49 -1.06
N ILE A 175 -3.64 21.46 -1.04
CA ILE A 175 -2.43 21.33 -0.19
C ILE A 175 -2.89 21.12 1.25
N PRO A 176 -2.49 20.00 1.91
CA PRO A 176 -2.97 19.68 3.25
C PRO A 176 -2.46 20.67 4.29
N GLN A 177 -3.29 20.93 5.29
CA GLN A 177 -2.85 21.66 6.47
C GLN A 177 -1.87 20.78 7.27
N VAL A 178 -0.80 21.42 7.75
CA VAL A 178 0.14 20.76 8.66
C VAL A 178 -0.20 21.15 10.09
N VAL A 179 -0.61 20.18 10.88
CA VAL A 179 -0.88 20.32 12.32
C VAL A 179 0.13 19.47 13.09
N GLY A 180 0.97 20.12 13.87
CA GLY A 180 2.00 19.43 14.65
C GLY A 180 1.59 19.30 16.12
N PHE A 181 1.90 18.15 16.71
CA PHE A 181 1.79 17.92 18.14
C PHE A 181 3.16 17.63 18.74
N LYS A 182 3.45 18.27 19.87
CA LYS A 182 4.61 17.93 20.69
C LYS A 182 4.12 17.25 21.97
N LEU A 183 4.26 15.92 22.02
CA LEU A 183 3.96 15.15 23.22
C LEU A 183 5.10 15.32 24.21
N THR A 184 4.76 15.62 25.48
CA THR A 184 5.70 15.75 26.58
C THR A 184 5.18 15.00 27.80
N GLY A 185 6.10 14.46 28.60
CA GLY A 185 5.72 13.67 29.78
C GLY A 185 5.44 12.20 29.47
N LYS A 186 4.58 11.59 30.27
CA LYS A 186 4.18 10.18 30.15
C LYS A 186 2.67 10.09 30.31
N LEU A 187 2.07 9.07 29.69
CA LEU A 187 0.67 8.75 29.93
C LEU A 187 0.49 8.40 31.42
N PRO A 188 -0.58 8.88 32.08
CA PRO A 188 -0.91 8.47 33.44
C PRO A 188 -1.22 6.97 33.50
N GLU A 189 -1.07 6.40 34.66
CA GLU A 189 -1.42 5.00 34.91
C GLU A 189 -2.90 4.75 34.58
N GLY A 190 -3.18 3.69 33.81
CA GLY A 190 -4.52 3.35 33.31
C GLY A 190 -4.93 4.03 32.02
N ALA A 191 -4.21 5.03 31.51
CA ALA A 191 -4.47 5.59 30.20
C ALA A 191 -3.84 4.75 29.09
N THR A 192 -4.55 4.65 27.98
CA THR A 192 -4.15 3.90 26.79
C THR A 192 -3.77 4.84 25.63
N ALA A 193 -3.16 4.29 24.59
CA ALA A 193 -2.92 5.04 23.35
C ALA A 193 -4.22 5.57 22.73
N THR A 194 -5.32 4.84 22.89
CA THR A 194 -6.65 5.26 22.42
C THR A 194 -7.13 6.53 23.13
N ASP A 195 -6.91 6.63 24.46
CA ASP A 195 -7.28 7.82 25.22
C ASP A 195 -6.48 9.04 24.73
N LEU A 196 -5.20 8.85 24.41
CA LEU A 196 -4.37 9.91 23.80
C LEU A 196 -4.92 10.34 22.46
N VAL A 197 -5.24 9.41 21.56
CA VAL A 197 -5.80 9.72 20.24
C VAL A 197 -7.10 10.50 20.38
N LEU A 198 -8.05 10.03 21.20
CA LEU A 198 -9.33 10.70 21.42
C LEU A 198 -9.21 12.08 22.07
N THR A 199 -8.10 12.34 22.75
CA THR A 199 -7.83 13.67 23.36
C THR A 199 -7.24 14.64 22.32
N VAL A 200 -6.52 14.13 21.33
CA VAL A 200 -5.85 14.93 20.29
C VAL A 200 -6.78 15.27 19.14
N THR A 201 -7.71 14.38 18.79
CA THR A 201 -8.68 14.57 17.68
C THR A 201 -9.87 15.40 18.12
#